data_c4233d7cdfc8794b89d471308393f894
#
_entry.id   c4233d7cdfc8794b89d471308393f894
#
_cell.length_a   1.000
_cell.length_b   1.000
_cell.length_c   1.000
_cell.angle_alpha   90.00
_cell.angle_beta   90.00
_cell.angle_gamma   90.00
#
_symmetry.space_group_name_H-M   'P 1'
#
loop_
_entity.id
_entity.type
_entity.pdbx_description
1 polymer ?
#
loop_
_entity_poly.entity_id
_entity_poly.type
_entity_poly.pdbx_seq_one_letter_code
_entity_poly.pdbx_strand_id
1 'polypeptide(L)'
;MNKSSVSIVTNEQSLPMLEKHRQQLIIDILEQRQFASVRNLTQLLNASEATIRRDITKMSKRGEITKIRGGAESITGEKKKKNISSSSFVVDKTKQANTKKLIAKRAVELCSDGDSIIINGGSSTFMMGEYLAKLQLNILTNSFVLANYITENSDNQVSLPGGEIYRDQGIILSSYESDTTENYRATMMFMGTPGIGEFGVMESDPLLIRSEQKLKKQTEKLVILADSTKLGQHSNFIFCPLSEVDILITDSNADKKLIKDFESQGIEVVIVPCATP
;
A
#
# COMPACT_ATOMS: atom_id res chain seq x y z
N MET A 1 -61.75 -25.88 9.22
CA MET A 1 -60.57 -26.31 8.48
C MET A 1 -59.45 -25.31 8.75
N ASN A 2 -58.61 -25.65 9.71
CA ASN A 2 -57.52 -24.77 10.21
C ASN A 2 -56.25 -25.01 9.39
N LYS A 3 -55.70 -23.97 8.82
CA LYS A 3 -54.30 -23.96 8.32
C LYS A 3 -53.43 -23.27 9.34
N SER A 4 -52.65 -24.06 10.07
CA SER A 4 -51.61 -23.60 10.97
C SER A 4 -50.37 -23.27 10.12
N SER A 5 -50.03 -22.00 10.00
CA SER A 5 -48.76 -21.55 9.47
C SER A 5 -47.70 -21.60 10.60
N VAL A 6 -46.76 -22.48 10.46
CA VAL A 6 -45.58 -22.56 11.34
C VAL A 6 -44.58 -21.54 10.83
N SER A 7 -44.39 -20.47 11.59
CA SER A 7 -43.30 -19.52 11.36
C SER A 7 -42.01 -20.11 11.98
N ILE A 8 -41.08 -20.46 11.08
CA ILE A 8 -39.71 -20.84 11.49
C ILE A 8 -38.96 -19.53 11.80
N VAL A 9 -38.79 -19.26 13.09
CA VAL A 9 -37.87 -18.23 13.56
C VAL A 9 -36.47 -18.87 13.52
N THR A 10 -35.70 -18.54 12.51
CA THR A 10 -34.29 -18.87 12.44
C THR A 10 -33.51 -17.98 13.40
N ASN A 11 -33.24 -18.52 14.57
CA ASN A 11 -32.34 -17.92 15.55
C ASN A 11 -30.92 -18.33 15.15
N GLU A 12 -30.22 -17.50 14.36
CA GLU A 12 -28.79 -17.65 14.09
C GLU A 12 -28.00 -17.32 15.37
N GLN A 13 -27.88 -18.29 16.25
CA GLN A 13 -26.88 -18.27 17.31
C GLN A 13 -25.51 -18.45 16.66
N SER A 14 -24.76 -17.37 16.50
CA SER A 14 -23.36 -17.41 16.09
C SER A 14 -22.60 -18.34 17.06
N LEU A 15 -22.00 -19.40 16.52
CA LEU A 15 -21.15 -20.30 17.29
C LEU A 15 -20.05 -19.50 18.00
N PRO A 16 -19.74 -19.82 19.27
CA PRO A 16 -18.71 -19.10 20.00
C PRO A 16 -17.35 -19.27 19.31
N MET A 17 -16.72 -18.16 19.02
CA MET A 17 -15.41 -18.10 18.37
C MET A 17 -14.38 -18.89 19.20
N LEU A 18 -13.62 -19.77 18.55
CA LEU A 18 -12.59 -20.58 19.21
C LEU A 18 -11.53 -19.67 19.86
N GLU A 19 -11.08 -20.03 21.08
CA GLU A 19 -10.13 -19.24 21.86
C GLU A 19 -8.88 -18.82 21.06
N LYS A 20 -8.25 -19.76 20.37
CA LYS A 20 -7.04 -19.48 19.56
C LYS A 20 -7.30 -18.46 18.43
N HIS A 21 -8.43 -18.58 17.76
CA HIS A 21 -8.78 -17.64 16.69
C HIS A 21 -9.07 -16.25 17.26
N ARG A 22 -9.78 -16.15 18.36
CA ARG A 22 -10.05 -14.88 19.04
C ARG A 22 -8.75 -14.23 19.54
N GLN A 23 -7.81 -15.00 20.09
CA GLN A 23 -6.51 -14.50 20.53
C GLN A 23 -5.68 -13.98 19.37
N GLN A 24 -5.71 -14.64 18.21
CA GLN A 24 -5.05 -14.13 17.01
C GLN A 24 -5.64 -12.80 16.57
N LEU A 25 -6.96 -12.67 16.53
CA LEU A 25 -7.63 -11.42 16.19
C LEU A 25 -7.31 -10.28 17.19
N ILE A 26 -7.11 -10.59 18.48
CA ILE A 26 -6.64 -9.61 19.46
C ILE A 26 -5.24 -9.11 19.09
N ILE A 27 -4.32 -9.99 18.70
CA ILE A 27 -2.97 -9.61 18.22
C ILE A 27 -3.09 -8.70 17.00
N ASP A 28 -3.85 -9.11 16.00
CA ASP A 28 -4.02 -8.36 14.75
C ASP A 28 -4.58 -6.94 15.01
N ILE A 29 -5.57 -6.82 15.91
CA ILE A 29 -6.13 -5.53 16.31
C ILE A 29 -5.09 -4.66 17.04
N LEU A 30 -4.30 -5.26 17.94
CA LEU A 30 -3.27 -4.53 18.67
C LEU A 30 -2.08 -4.16 17.77
N GLU A 31 -1.74 -4.96 16.79
CA GLU A 31 -0.74 -4.63 15.79
C GLU A 31 -1.16 -3.43 14.93
N GLN A 32 -2.45 -3.32 14.59
CA GLN A 32 -2.98 -2.20 13.82
C GLN A 32 -3.16 -0.92 14.64
N ARG A 33 -3.62 -1.04 15.89
CA ARG A 33 -4.06 0.11 16.70
C ARG A 33 -3.10 0.47 17.82
N GLN A 34 -2.02 -0.29 18.02
CA GLN A 34 -1.06 -0.21 19.11
C GLN A 34 -1.67 -0.52 20.49
N PHE A 35 -2.92 -0.16 20.70
CA PHE A 35 -3.66 -0.27 21.94
C PHE A 35 -5.15 -0.56 21.67
N ALA A 36 -5.80 -1.37 22.50
CA ALA A 36 -7.24 -1.56 22.49
C ALA A 36 -7.79 -1.74 23.91
N SER A 37 -8.93 -1.08 24.21
CA SER A 37 -9.62 -1.27 25.48
C SER A 37 -10.39 -2.60 25.48
N VAL A 38 -10.62 -3.15 26.69
CA VAL A 38 -11.47 -4.35 26.85
C VAL A 38 -12.83 -4.14 26.21
N ARG A 39 -13.44 -2.95 26.37
CA ARG A 39 -14.73 -2.61 25.78
C ARG A 39 -14.70 -2.66 24.24
N ASN A 40 -13.65 -2.11 23.61
CA ASN A 40 -13.50 -2.17 22.16
C ASN A 40 -13.35 -3.60 21.65
N LEU A 41 -12.50 -4.40 22.33
CA LEU A 41 -12.30 -5.80 21.96
C LEU A 41 -13.59 -6.63 22.15
N THR A 42 -14.36 -6.36 23.19
CA THR A 42 -15.67 -6.98 23.44
C THR A 42 -16.64 -6.73 22.27
N GLN A 43 -16.73 -5.50 21.81
CA GLN A 43 -17.59 -5.13 20.68
C GLN A 43 -17.12 -5.72 19.35
N LEU A 44 -15.82 -5.63 19.06
CA LEU A 44 -15.25 -6.08 17.78
C LEU A 44 -15.29 -7.61 17.63
N LEU A 45 -15.10 -8.35 18.74
CA LEU A 45 -14.99 -9.81 18.72
C LEU A 45 -16.27 -10.52 19.18
N ASN A 46 -17.33 -9.75 19.46
CA ASN A 46 -18.61 -10.27 19.97
C ASN A 46 -18.42 -11.29 21.10
N ALA A 47 -17.56 -10.97 22.07
CA ALA A 47 -17.22 -11.83 23.19
C ALA A 47 -17.47 -11.11 24.53
N SER A 48 -17.75 -11.84 25.60
CA SER A 48 -17.98 -11.22 26.91
C SER A 48 -16.71 -10.54 27.46
N GLU A 49 -16.90 -9.48 28.25
CA GLU A 49 -15.79 -8.78 28.93
C GLU A 49 -14.91 -9.72 29.77
N ALA A 50 -15.53 -10.68 30.45
CA ALA A 50 -14.84 -11.69 31.25
C ALA A 50 -13.93 -12.59 30.33
N THR A 51 -14.42 -12.94 29.17
CA THR A 51 -13.67 -13.74 28.17
C THR A 51 -12.46 -12.94 27.67
N ILE A 52 -12.66 -11.69 27.24
CA ILE A 52 -11.58 -10.82 26.77
C ILE A 52 -10.54 -10.56 27.85
N ARG A 53 -10.94 -10.28 29.09
CA ARG A 53 -10.00 -10.12 30.22
C ARG A 53 -9.18 -11.37 30.51
N ARG A 54 -9.78 -12.55 30.36
CA ARG A 54 -9.09 -13.84 30.53
C ARG A 54 -8.08 -14.05 29.40
N ASP A 55 -8.47 -13.79 28.15
CA ASP A 55 -7.57 -13.89 27.00
C ASP A 55 -6.40 -12.93 27.14
N ILE A 56 -6.62 -11.65 27.41
CA ILE A 56 -5.55 -10.67 27.66
C ILE A 56 -4.60 -11.14 28.77
N THR A 57 -5.14 -11.72 29.84
CA THR A 57 -4.30 -12.19 30.94
C THR A 57 -3.46 -13.41 30.55
N LYS A 58 -4.02 -14.36 29.78
CA LYS A 58 -3.28 -15.53 29.26
C LYS A 58 -2.20 -15.12 28.28
N MET A 59 -2.54 -14.25 27.33
CA MET A 59 -1.62 -13.76 26.29
C MET A 59 -0.48 -12.93 26.88
N SER A 60 -0.79 -12.06 27.85
CA SER A 60 0.24 -11.29 28.57
C SER A 60 1.20 -12.17 29.37
N LYS A 61 0.72 -13.25 30.00
CA LYS A 61 1.59 -14.23 30.68
C LYS A 61 2.52 -14.98 29.71
N ARG A 62 2.09 -15.18 28.46
CA ARG A 62 2.91 -15.79 27.39
C ARG A 62 3.85 -14.79 26.71
N GLY A 63 3.75 -13.51 27.11
CA GLY A 63 4.58 -12.46 26.50
C GLY A 63 4.15 -12.08 25.07
N GLU A 64 2.91 -12.31 24.68
CA GLU A 64 2.37 -12.01 23.34
C GLU A 64 1.81 -10.58 23.25
N ILE A 65 1.38 -10.01 24.36
CA ILE A 65 0.84 -8.65 24.50
C ILE A 65 1.20 -8.07 25.86
N THR A 66 1.15 -6.74 26.01
CA THR A 66 1.28 -6.07 27.30
C THR A 66 -0.09 -5.74 27.85
N LYS A 67 -0.42 -6.24 29.06
CA LYS A 67 -1.65 -5.89 29.75
C LYS A 67 -1.52 -4.52 30.41
N ILE A 68 -2.47 -3.62 30.15
CA ILE A 68 -2.58 -2.29 30.75
C ILE A 68 -3.90 -2.10 31.49
N ARG A 69 -4.05 -1.00 32.22
CA ARG A 69 -5.29 -0.70 32.95
C ARG A 69 -6.44 -0.46 31.95
N GLY A 70 -7.41 -1.38 31.93
CA GLY A 70 -8.59 -1.29 31.07
C GLY A 70 -8.44 -1.84 29.65
N GLY A 71 -7.29 -2.47 29.30
CA GLY A 71 -7.06 -3.00 27.96
C GLY A 71 -5.76 -3.77 27.79
N ALA A 72 -5.30 -3.79 26.58
CA ALA A 72 -4.01 -4.34 26.20
C ALA A 72 -3.33 -3.46 25.13
N GLU A 73 -2.02 -3.53 25.09
CA GLU A 73 -1.19 -2.92 24.05
C GLU A 73 -0.29 -3.97 23.41
N SER A 74 0.13 -3.69 22.19
CA SER A 74 1.09 -4.52 21.49
C SER A 74 2.45 -4.47 22.22
N ILE A 75 3.16 -5.61 22.29
CA ILE A 75 4.52 -5.68 22.86
C ILE A 75 5.53 -4.84 22.04
N THR A 76 5.14 -4.27 20.94
CA THR A 76 5.98 -3.48 20.03
C THR A 76 6.58 -2.20 20.65
N GLY A 77 6.51 -2.02 22.00
CA GLY A 77 7.31 -1.03 22.75
C GLY A 77 8.80 -1.37 22.89
N GLU A 78 9.20 -2.65 22.85
CA GLU A 78 10.61 -3.05 22.91
C GLU A 78 10.93 -4.22 21.97
N LYS A 79 11.71 -3.92 20.92
CA LYS A 79 12.55 -4.86 20.15
C LYS A 79 11.89 -6.08 19.48
N LYS A 80 10.78 -5.96 18.75
CA LYS A 80 10.74 -6.70 17.49
C LYS A 80 11.68 -5.98 16.52
N LYS A 81 12.67 -6.68 15.96
CA LYS A 81 13.30 -6.25 14.70
C LYS A 81 12.16 -5.87 13.78
N LYS A 82 11.95 -4.56 13.56
CA LYS A 82 10.94 -4.10 12.60
C LYS A 82 11.28 -4.79 11.30
N ASN A 83 10.47 -5.76 10.89
CA ASN A 83 10.54 -6.22 9.52
C ASN A 83 10.43 -4.97 8.65
N ILE A 84 11.21 -4.91 7.57
CA ILE A 84 11.33 -3.76 6.68
C ILE A 84 9.98 -3.37 6.04
N SER A 85 8.95 -4.23 6.13
CA SER A 85 7.56 -3.88 5.84
C SER A 85 7.00 -3.05 7.00
N SER A 86 7.06 -1.74 6.87
CA SER A 86 6.50 -0.82 7.86
C SER A 86 4.97 -0.95 7.96
N SER A 87 4.43 -0.66 9.14
CA SER A 87 2.98 -0.69 9.36
C SER A 87 2.22 0.25 8.42
N SER A 88 2.79 1.39 8.02
CA SER A 88 2.18 2.32 7.07
C SER A 88 2.10 1.72 5.67
N PHE A 89 3.17 1.09 5.17
CA PHE A 89 3.18 0.43 3.87
C PHE A 89 2.18 -0.73 3.81
N VAL A 90 2.09 -1.56 4.85
CA VAL A 90 1.13 -2.68 4.93
C VAL A 90 -0.32 -2.18 4.93
N VAL A 91 -0.63 -1.13 5.70
CA VAL A 91 -1.96 -0.53 5.74
C VAL A 91 -2.36 0.06 4.39
N ASP A 92 -1.45 0.77 3.72
CA ASP A 92 -1.73 1.33 2.40
C ASP A 92 -1.86 0.25 1.31
N LYS A 93 -1.17 -0.88 1.45
CA LYS A 93 -1.29 -2.02 0.56
C LYS A 93 -2.69 -2.66 0.60
N THR A 94 -3.36 -2.66 1.76
CA THR A 94 -4.70 -3.25 1.91
C THR A 94 -5.84 -2.33 1.46
N LYS A 95 -5.64 -1.00 1.54
CA LYS A 95 -6.62 -0.04 1.04
C LYS A 95 -6.70 -0.12 -0.48
N GLN A 96 -7.92 -0.26 -1.03
CA GLN A 96 -8.17 -0.33 -2.47
C GLN A 96 -7.33 -1.41 -3.20
N ALA A 97 -7.02 -2.53 -2.53
CA ALA A 97 -6.08 -3.54 -3.02
C ALA A 97 -6.45 -4.06 -4.42
N ASN A 98 -7.73 -4.34 -4.66
CA ASN A 98 -8.21 -4.84 -5.96
C ASN A 98 -8.05 -3.78 -7.06
N THR A 99 -8.38 -2.52 -6.77
CA THR A 99 -8.22 -1.41 -7.70
C THR A 99 -6.74 -1.18 -8.04
N LYS A 100 -5.87 -1.17 -7.02
CA LYS A 100 -4.42 -1.04 -7.23
C LYS A 100 -3.84 -2.18 -8.07
N LYS A 101 -4.32 -3.40 -7.91
CA LYS A 101 -3.93 -4.54 -8.75
C LYS A 101 -4.31 -4.33 -10.21
N LEU A 102 -5.50 -3.83 -10.50
CA LEU A 102 -5.93 -3.54 -11.87
C LEU A 102 -5.10 -2.41 -12.51
N ILE A 103 -4.85 -1.33 -11.75
CA ILE A 103 -3.97 -0.24 -12.17
C ILE A 103 -2.56 -0.75 -12.45
N ALA A 104 -1.99 -1.54 -11.53
CA ALA A 104 -0.65 -2.12 -11.67
C ALA A 104 -0.55 -3.07 -12.87
N LYS A 105 -1.57 -3.91 -13.10
CA LYS A 105 -1.64 -4.77 -14.28
C LYS A 105 -1.60 -3.95 -15.56
N ARG A 106 -2.43 -2.89 -15.63
CA ARG A 106 -2.48 -2.01 -16.80
C ARG A 106 -1.15 -1.27 -17.02
N ALA A 107 -0.46 -0.87 -15.94
CA ALA A 107 0.87 -0.27 -16.01
C ALA A 107 1.90 -1.23 -16.63
N VAL A 108 1.91 -2.50 -16.24
CA VAL A 108 2.83 -3.50 -16.78
C VAL A 108 2.55 -3.80 -18.26
N GLU A 109 1.31 -3.67 -18.71
CA GLU A 109 0.96 -3.81 -20.15
C GLU A 109 1.57 -2.71 -21.05
N LEU A 110 2.14 -1.65 -20.48
CA LEU A 110 2.92 -0.65 -21.22
C LEU A 110 4.38 -1.07 -21.45
N CYS A 111 4.84 -2.13 -20.77
CA CYS A 111 6.22 -2.61 -20.87
C CYS A 111 6.36 -3.73 -21.90
N SER A 112 7.53 -3.81 -22.51
CA SER A 112 7.94 -4.88 -23.43
C SER A 112 9.25 -5.52 -22.96
N ASP A 113 9.48 -6.77 -23.34
CA ASP A 113 10.74 -7.46 -23.02
C ASP A 113 11.96 -6.64 -23.50
N GLY A 114 12.95 -6.54 -22.64
CA GLY A 114 14.17 -5.76 -22.87
C GLY A 114 14.08 -4.31 -22.41
N ASP A 115 12.90 -3.81 -22.04
CA ASP A 115 12.77 -2.43 -21.57
C ASP A 115 13.57 -2.19 -20.27
N SER A 116 14.08 -0.95 -20.16
CA SER A 116 14.61 -0.42 -18.92
C SER A 116 13.56 0.50 -18.30
N ILE A 117 13.14 0.20 -17.08
CA ILE A 117 12.09 0.97 -16.38
C ILE A 117 12.54 1.37 -14.98
N ILE A 118 11.91 2.41 -14.46
CA ILE A 118 12.08 2.87 -13.08
C ILE A 118 10.75 2.68 -12.33
N ILE A 119 10.80 2.17 -11.11
CA ILE A 119 9.62 2.01 -10.28
C ILE A 119 9.92 2.59 -8.89
N ASN A 120 9.17 3.64 -8.48
CA ASN A 120 9.33 4.17 -7.13
C ASN A 120 8.70 3.26 -6.06
N GLY A 121 9.05 3.52 -4.80
CA GLY A 121 8.41 2.87 -3.67
C GLY A 121 7.01 3.39 -3.42
N GLY A 122 6.04 2.48 -3.37
CA GLY A 122 4.64 2.80 -3.07
C GLY A 122 3.77 1.55 -3.12
N SER A 123 2.57 1.63 -2.53
CA SER A 123 1.67 0.47 -2.47
C SER A 123 1.07 0.11 -3.84
N SER A 124 0.81 1.09 -4.71
CA SER A 124 0.31 0.85 -6.07
C SER A 124 1.39 0.27 -6.97
N THR A 125 2.59 0.83 -6.92
CA THR A 125 3.75 0.35 -7.70
C THR A 125 4.24 -1.01 -7.22
N PHE A 126 4.15 -1.32 -5.93
CA PHE A 126 4.46 -2.65 -5.41
C PHE A 126 3.60 -3.75 -6.05
N MET A 127 2.32 -3.46 -6.35
CA MET A 127 1.42 -4.44 -7.00
C MET A 127 1.85 -4.81 -8.42
N MET A 128 2.73 -4.02 -9.06
CA MET A 128 3.29 -4.36 -10.37
C MET A 128 4.15 -5.62 -10.31
N GLY A 129 4.81 -5.89 -9.17
CA GLY A 129 5.72 -7.03 -9.00
C GLY A 129 5.11 -8.37 -9.41
N GLU A 130 3.82 -8.60 -9.11
CA GLU A 130 3.08 -9.82 -9.48
C GLU A 130 3.00 -10.03 -11.01
N TYR A 131 2.95 -8.96 -11.79
CA TYR A 131 2.79 -8.99 -13.24
C TYR A 131 4.10 -8.91 -14.00
N LEU A 132 5.10 -8.23 -13.42
CA LEU A 132 6.45 -8.07 -14.00
C LEU A 132 7.20 -9.40 -14.14
N ALA A 133 6.85 -10.41 -13.33
CA ALA A 133 7.48 -11.74 -13.37
C ALA A 133 7.30 -12.46 -14.72
N LYS A 134 6.46 -11.96 -15.62
CA LYS A 134 6.21 -12.54 -16.95
C LYS A 134 7.05 -11.92 -18.06
N LEU A 135 7.82 -10.88 -17.74
CA LEU A 135 8.63 -10.11 -18.67
C LEU A 135 10.11 -10.21 -18.29
N GLN A 136 10.97 -9.87 -19.24
CA GLN A 136 12.42 -9.73 -19.03
C GLN A 136 12.80 -8.26 -19.11
N LEU A 137 12.95 -7.61 -17.96
CA LEU A 137 13.16 -6.17 -17.85
C LEU A 137 14.43 -5.85 -17.07
N ASN A 138 14.95 -4.63 -17.31
CA ASN A 138 15.94 -4.00 -16.45
C ASN A 138 15.20 -2.99 -15.55
N ILE A 139 15.20 -3.21 -14.23
CA ILE A 139 14.38 -2.45 -13.31
C ILE A 139 15.26 -1.71 -12.31
N LEU A 140 15.21 -0.38 -12.30
CA LEU A 140 15.73 0.43 -11.21
C LEU A 140 14.59 0.75 -10.24
N THR A 141 14.74 0.45 -8.96
CA THR A 141 13.75 0.82 -7.95
C THR A 141 14.43 1.29 -6.67
N ASN A 142 13.88 2.33 -6.03
CA ASN A 142 14.25 2.70 -4.67
C ASN A 142 13.48 1.92 -3.60
N SER A 143 12.53 1.06 -3.99
CA SER A 143 11.79 0.21 -3.06
C SER A 143 12.55 -1.07 -2.75
N PHE A 144 13.09 -1.16 -1.52
CA PHE A 144 13.72 -2.39 -1.06
C PHE A 144 12.73 -3.57 -1.03
N VAL A 145 11.47 -3.30 -0.67
CA VAL A 145 10.42 -4.33 -0.59
C VAL A 145 10.07 -4.87 -1.97
N LEU A 146 9.95 -3.99 -2.99
CA LEU A 146 9.67 -4.40 -4.35
C LEU A 146 10.87 -5.15 -4.96
N ALA A 147 12.09 -4.65 -4.74
CA ALA A 147 13.30 -5.30 -5.22
C ALA A 147 13.44 -6.73 -4.70
N ASN A 148 13.24 -6.91 -3.40
CA ASN A 148 13.25 -8.25 -2.80
C ASN A 148 12.19 -9.17 -3.44
N TYR A 149 10.95 -8.66 -3.61
CA TYR A 149 9.88 -9.42 -4.22
C TYR A 149 10.22 -9.86 -5.66
N ILE A 150 10.70 -8.93 -6.49
CA ILE A 150 11.05 -9.21 -7.89
C ILE A 150 12.19 -10.23 -7.97
N THR A 151 13.23 -10.07 -7.16
CA THR A 151 14.40 -10.97 -7.14
C THR A 151 14.03 -12.40 -6.72
N GLU A 152 13.05 -12.57 -5.84
CA GLU A 152 12.57 -13.88 -5.40
C GLU A 152 11.61 -14.55 -6.40
N ASN A 153 10.93 -13.77 -7.26
CA ASN A 153 9.79 -14.27 -8.05
C ASN A 153 9.96 -14.09 -9.57
N SER A 154 11.11 -13.58 -10.05
CA SER A 154 11.35 -13.37 -11.48
C SER A 154 12.83 -13.37 -11.82
N ASP A 155 13.14 -13.47 -13.13
CA ASP A 155 14.50 -13.37 -13.68
C ASP A 155 14.87 -11.93 -14.10
N ASN A 156 14.07 -10.93 -13.74
CA ASN A 156 14.33 -9.53 -14.07
C ASN A 156 15.62 -9.03 -13.42
N GLN A 157 16.36 -8.21 -14.13
CA GLN A 157 17.53 -7.53 -13.55
C GLN A 157 17.05 -6.37 -12.67
N VAL A 158 17.46 -6.37 -11.40
CA VAL A 158 17.06 -5.35 -10.43
C VAL A 158 18.27 -4.54 -9.99
N SER A 159 18.20 -3.24 -10.16
CA SER A 159 19.17 -2.26 -9.67
C SER A 159 18.56 -1.44 -8.54
N LEU A 160 19.39 -1.08 -7.56
CA LEU A 160 19.00 -0.24 -6.43
C LEU A 160 19.90 1.00 -6.39
N PRO A 161 19.39 2.18 -6.01
CA PRO A 161 20.24 3.30 -5.63
C PRO A 161 21.03 2.94 -4.39
N GLY A 162 22.24 3.49 -4.26
CA GLY A 162 22.99 3.41 -3.01
C GLY A 162 22.34 4.25 -1.91
N GLY A 163 22.45 3.83 -0.65
CA GLY A 163 21.91 4.62 0.45
C GLY A 163 21.49 3.81 1.67
N GLU A 164 20.69 4.44 2.52
CA GLU A 164 20.14 3.86 3.73
C GLU A 164 18.67 3.48 3.55
N ILE A 165 18.23 2.41 4.21
CA ILE A 165 16.83 2.01 4.16
C ILE A 165 16.02 2.87 5.13
N TYR A 166 15.15 3.71 4.59
CA TYR A 166 14.10 4.40 5.34
C TYR A 166 13.04 3.39 5.77
N ARG A 167 13.15 2.94 7.02
CA ARG A 167 12.45 1.76 7.51
C ARG A 167 10.93 1.86 7.46
N ASP A 168 10.40 3.07 7.70
CA ASP A 168 8.95 3.29 7.77
C ASP A 168 8.24 3.08 6.44
N GLN A 169 8.96 3.18 5.32
CA GLN A 169 8.40 2.97 3.98
C GLN A 169 9.12 1.88 3.18
N GLY A 170 10.22 1.32 3.69
CA GLY A 170 11.02 0.33 2.98
C GLY A 170 11.68 0.88 1.72
N ILE A 171 12.02 2.17 1.73
CA ILE A 171 12.60 2.89 0.60
C ILE A 171 14.08 3.18 0.87
N ILE A 172 14.92 3.07 -0.15
CA ILE A 172 16.33 3.43 -0.08
C ILE A 172 16.46 4.94 -0.38
N LEU A 173 17.04 5.66 0.57
CA LEU A 173 17.34 7.08 0.46
C LEU A 173 18.85 7.29 0.40
N SER A 174 19.31 7.93 -0.66
CA SER A 174 20.72 8.31 -0.79
C SER A 174 20.99 9.65 -0.13
N SER A 175 21.95 9.67 0.79
CA SER A 175 22.46 10.92 1.38
C SER A 175 23.45 11.63 0.46
N TYR A 176 23.93 10.94 -0.58
CA TYR A 176 24.91 11.46 -1.51
C TYR A 176 24.23 12.29 -2.61
N GLU A 177 24.94 13.31 -3.05
CA GLU A 177 24.49 14.17 -4.12
C GLU A 177 24.48 13.43 -5.47
N SER A 178 25.51 12.62 -5.70
CA SER A 178 25.69 11.76 -6.86
C SER A 178 25.67 10.29 -6.45
N ASP A 179 24.91 9.47 -7.11
CA ASP A 179 24.84 8.02 -6.90
C ASP A 179 24.66 7.26 -8.24
N THR A 180 24.58 5.94 -8.16
CA THR A 180 24.47 5.07 -9.36
C THR A 180 23.24 5.37 -10.22
N THR A 181 22.23 6.05 -9.69
CA THR A 181 21.01 6.43 -10.42
C THR A 181 21.32 7.33 -11.62
N GLU A 182 22.33 8.20 -11.53
CA GLU A 182 22.68 9.16 -12.59
C GLU A 182 23.17 8.47 -13.88
N ASN A 183 23.65 7.25 -13.78
CA ASN A 183 24.13 6.45 -14.90
C ASN A 183 23.05 5.54 -15.51
N TYR A 184 21.84 5.59 -15.00
CA TYR A 184 20.71 4.80 -15.49
C TYR A 184 19.93 5.59 -16.54
N ARG A 185 19.32 4.90 -17.48
CA ARG A 185 18.34 5.46 -18.43
C ARG A 185 17.18 4.50 -18.56
N ALA A 186 15.97 5.04 -18.52
CA ALA A 186 14.75 4.28 -18.62
C ALA A 186 13.77 4.94 -19.61
N THR A 187 12.96 4.12 -20.26
CA THR A 187 11.88 4.60 -21.12
C THR A 187 10.71 5.15 -20.30
N MET A 188 10.44 4.53 -19.16
CA MET A 188 9.31 4.91 -18.29
C MET A 188 9.68 4.85 -16.82
N MET A 189 9.14 5.81 -16.05
CA MET A 189 9.08 5.75 -14.58
C MET A 189 7.63 5.58 -14.14
N PHE A 190 7.38 4.54 -13.36
CA PHE A 190 6.09 4.31 -12.71
C PHE A 190 6.14 4.82 -11.28
N MET A 191 5.19 5.69 -10.93
CA MET A 191 5.14 6.35 -9.63
C MET A 191 3.74 6.32 -9.03
N GLY A 192 3.64 5.87 -7.76
CA GLY A 192 2.47 6.09 -6.93
C GLY A 192 2.51 7.49 -6.30
N THR A 193 1.35 8.03 -5.92
CA THR A 193 1.27 9.34 -5.25
C THR A 193 0.20 9.34 -4.16
N PRO A 194 0.37 10.09 -3.06
CA PRO A 194 -0.70 10.36 -2.12
C PRO A 194 -1.80 11.26 -2.67
N GLY A 195 -1.50 12.06 -3.72
CA GLY A 195 -2.47 12.94 -4.37
C GLY A 195 -1.97 13.52 -5.69
N ILE A 196 -2.91 13.78 -6.62
CA ILE A 196 -2.67 14.49 -7.88
C ILE A 196 -3.85 15.42 -8.15
N GLY A 197 -3.58 16.68 -8.45
CA GLY A 197 -4.60 17.71 -8.67
C GLY A 197 -4.04 18.96 -9.34
N GLU A 198 -4.73 20.07 -9.20
CA GLU A 198 -4.37 21.35 -9.87
C GLU A 198 -2.93 21.82 -9.64
N PHE A 199 -2.35 21.50 -8.47
CA PHE A 199 -0.97 21.86 -8.14
C PHE A 199 0.08 20.90 -8.68
N GLY A 200 -0.33 19.76 -9.27
CA GLY A 200 0.57 18.73 -9.78
C GLY A 200 0.49 17.42 -9.00
N VAL A 201 1.55 16.63 -9.14
CA VAL A 201 1.74 15.38 -8.39
C VAL A 201 2.28 15.72 -7.01
N MET A 202 1.63 15.20 -5.98
CA MET A 202 1.93 15.55 -4.59
C MET A 202 2.73 14.46 -3.90
N GLU A 203 3.47 14.86 -2.86
CA GLU A 203 4.17 13.96 -1.94
C GLU A 203 3.98 14.44 -0.49
N SER A 204 4.05 13.53 0.46
CA SER A 204 3.87 13.82 1.89
C SER A 204 5.19 13.99 2.65
N ASP A 205 6.29 13.46 2.10
CA ASP A 205 7.60 13.42 2.75
C ASP A 205 8.67 14.10 1.88
N PRO A 206 9.33 15.17 2.36
CA PRO A 206 10.34 15.89 1.59
C PRO A 206 11.59 15.02 1.29
N LEU A 207 11.87 14.00 2.08
CA LEU A 207 12.98 13.08 1.82
C LEU A 207 12.73 12.23 0.57
N LEU A 208 11.46 11.88 0.32
CA LEU A 208 11.07 11.11 -0.86
C LEU A 208 11.19 11.94 -2.14
N ILE A 209 10.78 13.22 -2.11
CA ILE A 209 10.85 14.13 -3.27
C ILE A 209 12.26 14.13 -3.87
N ARG A 210 13.28 14.32 -3.03
CA ARG A 210 14.67 14.38 -3.53
C ARG A 210 15.07 13.08 -4.23
N SER A 211 14.72 11.93 -3.65
CA SER A 211 15.01 10.62 -4.24
C SER A 211 14.25 10.42 -5.55
N GLU A 212 12.97 10.73 -5.55
CA GLU A 212 12.09 10.54 -6.71
C GLU A 212 12.43 11.49 -7.86
N GLN A 213 12.82 12.73 -7.57
CA GLN A 213 13.30 13.68 -8.60
C GLN A 213 14.60 13.21 -9.25
N LYS A 214 15.51 12.55 -8.52
CA LYS A 214 16.71 11.94 -9.12
C LYS A 214 16.29 10.83 -10.09
N LEU A 215 15.38 9.96 -9.70
CA LEU A 215 14.86 8.88 -10.54
C LEU A 215 14.18 9.44 -11.79
N LYS A 216 13.33 10.45 -11.64
CA LYS A 216 12.60 11.08 -12.75
C LYS A 216 13.52 11.68 -13.81
N LYS A 217 14.65 12.26 -13.42
CA LYS A 217 15.65 12.80 -14.39
C LYS A 217 16.24 11.74 -15.32
N GLN A 218 16.10 10.46 -14.98
CA GLN A 218 16.67 9.34 -15.73
C GLN A 218 15.63 8.67 -16.65
N THR A 219 14.44 9.24 -16.78
CA THR A 219 13.36 8.64 -17.58
C THR A 219 12.87 9.58 -18.69
N GLU A 220 12.33 8.98 -19.74
CA GLU A 220 11.71 9.70 -20.85
C GLU A 220 10.24 10.03 -20.56
N LYS A 221 9.52 9.11 -19.87
CA LYS A 221 8.09 9.26 -19.55
C LYS A 221 7.83 9.02 -18.09
N LEU A 222 6.92 9.83 -17.52
CA LEU A 222 6.41 9.67 -16.17
C LEU A 222 4.98 9.12 -16.21
N VAL A 223 4.78 7.94 -15.62
CA VAL A 223 3.49 7.25 -15.51
C VAL A 223 3.03 7.28 -14.04
N ILE A 224 1.93 7.95 -13.76
CA ILE A 224 1.37 8.04 -12.41
C ILE A 224 0.30 6.97 -12.21
N LEU A 225 0.43 6.21 -11.12
CA LEU A 225 -0.52 5.17 -10.68
C LEU A 225 -1.33 5.68 -9.48
N ALA A 226 -2.55 6.11 -9.72
CA ALA A 226 -3.39 6.70 -8.68
C ALA A 226 -4.82 6.18 -8.77
N ASP A 227 -5.33 5.55 -7.71
CA ASP A 227 -6.75 5.24 -7.64
C ASP A 227 -7.58 6.53 -7.49
N SER A 228 -8.88 6.46 -7.83
CA SER A 228 -9.79 7.61 -7.86
C SER A 228 -9.83 8.41 -6.55
N THR A 229 -9.52 7.79 -5.41
CA THR A 229 -9.48 8.47 -4.11
C THR A 229 -8.30 9.43 -3.95
N LYS A 230 -7.31 9.37 -4.86
CA LYS A 230 -6.12 10.23 -4.87
C LYS A 230 -6.27 11.43 -5.80
N LEU A 231 -7.23 11.41 -6.71
CA LEU A 231 -7.48 12.51 -7.64
C LEU A 231 -8.14 13.68 -6.92
N GLY A 232 -7.59 14.88 -7.13
CA GLY A 232 -8.01 16.10 -6.42
C GLY A 232 -7.56 16.16 -4.96
N GLN A 233 -6.79 15.17 -4.46
CA GLN A 233 -6.24 15.23 -3.11
C GLN A 233 -4.95 16.05 -3.08
N HIS A 234 -4.77 16.75 -1.97
CA HIS A 234 -3.58 17.56 -1.71
C HIS A 234 -2.70 16.91 -0.64
N SER A 235 -1.41 17.17 -0.75
CA SER A 235 -0.42 16.82 0.26
C SER A 235 0.49 18.02 0.51
N ASN A 236 1.49 17.87 1.37
CA ASN A 236 2.28 19.02 1.83
C ASN A 236 3.28 19.53 0.79
N PHE A 237 3.70 18.68 -0.14
CA PHE A 237 4.77 18.99 -1.09
C PHE A 237 4.36 18.66 -2.52
N ILE A 238 4.84 19.45 -3.47
CA ILE A 238 4.68 19.22 -4.90
C ILE A 238 5.93 18.47 -5.39
N PHE A 239 5.72 17.29 -5.98
CA PHE A 239 6.78 16.54 -6.62
C PHE A 239 7.11 17.12 -8.01
N CYS A 240 6.10 17.29 -8.86
CA CYS A 240 6.23 17.94 -10.17
C CYS A 240 4.90 18.55 -10.63
N PRO A 241 4.93 19.51 -11.57
CA PRO A 241 3.72 20.03 -12.21
C PRO A 241 3.07 18.99 -13.12
N LEU A 242 1.78 19.16 -13.43
CA LEU A 242 1.03 18.26 -14.33
C LEU A 242 1.65 18.16 -15.72
N SER A 243 2.26 19.23 -16.23
CA SER A 243 2.94 19.26 -17.53
C SER A 243 4.13 18.30 -17.68
N GLU A 244 4.56 17.69 -16.58
CA GLU A 244 5.63 16.70 -16.55
C GLU A 244 5.12 15.26 -16.41
N VAL A 245 3.78 15.06 -16.41
CA VAL A 245 3.12 13.76 -16.38
C VAL A 245 2.69 13.37 -17.78
N ASP A 246 3.16 12.24 -18.27
CA ASP A 246 2.77 11.73 -19.59
C ASP A 246 1.51 10.88 -19.51
N ILE A 247 1.43 9.98 -18.55
CA ILE A 247 0.32 9.03 -18.43
C ILE A 247 -0.18 9.00 -16.96
N LEU A 248 -1.50 9.05 -16.79
CA LEU A 248 -2.18 8.77 -15.53
C LEU A 248 -3.03 7.51 -15.67
N ILE A 249 -2.74 6.49 -14.86
CA ILE A 249 -3.59 5.28 -14.80
C ILE A 249 -4.43 5.35 -13.53
N THR A 250 -5.75 5.36 -13.72
CA THR A 250 -6.74 5.46 -12.63
C THR A 250 -7.91 4.49 -12.85
N ASP A 251 -8.86 4.47 -11.93
CA ASP A 251 -10.05 3.61 -12.01
C ASP A 251 -11.32 4.37 -12.42
N SER A 252 -12.35 3.62 -12.79
CA SER A 252 -13.62 4.15 -13.33
C SER A 252 -14.48 4.93 -12.33
N ASN A 253 -14.10 5.00 -11.03
CA ASN A 253 -14.76 5.88 -10.06
C ASN A 253 -14.19 7.31 -10.06
N ALA A 254 -13.20 7.59 -10.89
CA ALA A 254 -12.62 8.91 -11.03
C ALA A 254 -13.65 9.94 -11.49
N ASP A 255 -13.60 11.13 -10.91
CA ASP A 255 -14.47 12.24 -11.32
C ASP A 255 -14.18 12.64 -12.78
N LYS A 256 -15.23 12.60 -13.62
CA LYS A 256 -15.15 12.91 -15.05
C LYS A 256 -14.66 14.33 -15.34
N LYS A 257 -14.89 15.27 -14.44
CA LYS A 257 -14.39 16.64 -14.59
C LYS A 257 -12.89 16.66 -14.40
N LEU A 258 -12.37 16.03 -13.35
CA LEU A 258 -10.91 15.92 -13.11
C LEU A 258 -10.20 15.20 -14.25
N ILE A 259 -10.81 14.14 -14.80
CA ILE A 259 -10.24 13.45 -15.98
C ILE A 259 -10.08 14.42 -17.16
N LYS A 260 -11.12 15.16 -17.50
CA LYS A 260 -11.07 16.16 -18.59
C LYS A 260 -10.04 17.25 -18.32
N ASP A 261 -9.93 17.69 -17.06
CA ASP A 261 -8.95 18.69 -16.67
C ASP A 261 -7.52 18.17 -16.88
N PHE A 262 -7.22 16.92 -16.53
CA PHE A 262 -5.93 16.27 -16.79
C PHE A 262 -5.66 16.09 -18.29
N GLU A 263 -6.63 15.59 -19.05
CA GLU A 263 -6.52 15.46 -20.53
C GLU A 263 -6.27 16.82 -21.20
N SER A 264 -6.89 17.90 -20.71
CA SER A 264 -6.66 19.26 -21.22
C SER A 264 -5.24 19.79 -20.96
N GLN A 265 -4.53 19.23 -19.98
CA GLN A 265 -3.11 19.51 -19.70
C GLN A 265 -2.15 18.63 -20.53
N GLY A 266 -2.68 17.78 -21.41
CA GLY A 266 -1.88 16.91 -22.29
C GLY A 266 -1.57 15.54 -21.68
N ILE A 267 -2.14 15.18 -20.55
CA ILE A 267 -1.93 13.88 -19.88
C ILE A 267 -2.78 12.82 -20.59
N GLU A 268 -2.18 11.71 -21.01
CA GLU A 268 -2.91 10.53 -21.44
C GLU A 268 -3.55 9.85 -20.21
N VAL A 269 -4.90 9.84 -20.12
CA VAL A 269 -5.60 9.21 -18.99
C VAL A 269 -6.10 7.84 -19.36
N VAL A 270 -5.58 6.81 -18.70
CA VAL A 270 -5.97 5.41 -18.88
C VAL A 270 -6.87 4.98 -17.71
N ILE A 271 -8.11 4.61 -18.01
CA ILE A 271 -9.10 4.23 -17.00
C ILE A 271 -9.27 2.72 -16.98
N VAL A 272 -9.00 2.09 -15.81
CA VAL A 272 -9.29 0.67 -15.60
C VAL A 272 -10.69 0.50 -14.97
N PRO A 273 -11.44 -0.59 -15.28
CA PRO A 273 -12.72 -0.84 -14.66
C PRO A 273 -12.52 -1.08 -13.15
N CYS A 274 -13.44 -0.57 -12.33
CA CYS A 274 -13.48 -0.96 -10.92
C CYS A 274 -13.83 -2.43 -10.80
N ALA A 275 -13.15 -3.14 -9.90
CA ALA A 275 -13.60 -4.44 -9.49
C ALA A 275 -15.00 -4.28 -8.88
N THR A 276 -15.99 -4.94 -9.44
CA THR A 276 -17.31 -5.07 -8.82
C THR A 276 -17.13 -5.70 -7.44
N PRO A 277 -17.77 -5.17 -6.38
CA PRO A 277 -17.62 -5.69 -5.03
C PRO A 277 -18.04 -7.14 -4.90
#